data_5a29d15bdb5808a35c842e9afc98f43b
#
_entry.id   5a29d15bdb5808a35c842e9afc98f43b
#
_cell.length_a   1.000
_cell.length_b   1.000
_cell.length_c   1.000
_cell.angle_alpha   90.00
_cell.angle_beta   90.00
_cell.angle_gamma   90.00
#
_symmetry.space_group_name_H-M   'P 1'
#
loop_
_entity.id
_entity.type
_entity.pdbx_description
1 polymer ?
#
loop_
_entity_poly.entity_id
_entity_poly.type
_entity_poly.pdbx_seq_one_letter_code
_entity_poly.pdbx_strand_id
1 'polypeptide(L)'
;MMELLAAARGAKNQVGQLSTWQKNQALLAMAEALEESRENILAANALDLSAARGSISEVMLDRLRLTPERIAAMAQGIRDVVGLPDPVGVVLEETVRPDGLTIQKVSVPMGVIAIIYESRPNVTSDAAALALKSGNVCILRGGKEAIHSATAIVDALKRGLSQAGITENAVNLVQDTSRSSATALMTAQGYVDLLIPRGGAGLIAACVRNATVPCIATGTGICHVYVEKTADQDMALRIVENAKTSRPSVCNAEEVLLVDKAIAEEFLPKLYRHLVTQSAHPVELRLDETAQSIIPGTPAGERDFDTEFLDYVLAVGCVEGPEAAIADIGAHSTGHSEAVITRDEAVARKFCACVDSAAVYVNASTRFTDGGEFGLGCEMGISTQKLHARGPMGLRELTTYHYIVRGNGHIR
;
A
#
# COMPACT_ATOMS: atom_id res chain seq x y z
N MET A 1 -21.63 14.20 -9.68
CA MET A 1 -20.19 14.47 -9.36
C MET A 1 -20.02 15.83 -8.65
N MET A 2 -20.37 16.98 -9.23
CA MET A 2 -20.12 18.30 -8.60
C MET A 2 -20.77 18.47 -7.23
N GLU A 3 -21.99 18.00 -7.02
CA GLU A 3 -22.67 18.03 -5.72
C GLU A 3 -21.93 17.23 -4.66
N LEU A 4 -21.44 16.03 -5.01
CA LEU A 4 -20.64 15.17 -4.13
C LEU A 4 -19.31 15.86 -3.75
N LEU A 5 -18.61 16.44 -4.73
CA LEU A 5 -17.38 17.18 -4.49
C LEU A 5 -17.60 18.40 -3.59
N ALA A 6 -18.68 19.14 -3.80
CA ALA A 6 -19.03 20.30 -2.97
C ALA A 6 -19.40 19.88 -1.54
N ALA A 7 -20.15 18.79 -1.37
CA ALA A 7 -20.52 18.25 -0.06
C ALA A 7 -19.28 17.78 0.72
N ALA A 8 -18.38 17.02 0.06
CA ALA A 8 -17.12 16.58 0.67
C ALA A 8 -16.25 17.78 1.09
N ARG A 9 -16.09 18.78 0.22
CA ARG A 9 -15.34 19.99 0.54
C ARG A 9 -15.96 20.79 1.69
N GLY A 10 -17.29 20.89 1.72
CA GLY A 10 -18.02 21.55 2.81
C GLY A 10 -17.83 20.91 4.18
N ALA A 11 -17.64 19.59 4.22
CA ALA A 11 -17.39 18.84 5.45
C ALA A 11 -15.93 18.94 5.97
N LYS A 12 -14.97 19.36 5.13
CA LYS A 12 -13.53 19.38 5.42
C LYS A 12 -13.18 20.00 6.78
N ASN A 13 -13.68 21.19 7.05
CA ASN A 13 -13.33 21.91 8.28
C ASN A 13 -13.94 21.26 9.52
N GLN A 14 -15.19 20.77 9.42
CA GLN A 14 -15.84 20.07 10.52
C GLN A 14 -15.09 18.78 10.89
N VAL A 15 -14.72 17.97 9.88
CA VAL A 15 -14.00 16.73 10.09
C VAL A 15 -12.57 16.98 10.61
N GLY A 16 -11.89 18.00 10.07
CA GLY A 16 -10.53 18.35 10.47
C GLY A 16 -10.40 18.89 11.90
N GLN A 17 -11.51 19.34 12.50
CA GLN A 17 -11.54 19.86 13.88
C GLN A 17 -12.05 18.86 14.93
N LEU A 18 -12.39 17.62 14.52
CA LEU A 18 -12.80 16.58 15.44
C LEU A 18 -11.69 16.26 16.44
N SER A 19 -12.04 16.20 17.70
CA SER A 19 -11.13 15.70 18.73
C SER A 19 -10.85 14.20 18.54
N THR A 20 -9.73 13.73 19.09
CA THR A 20 -9.39 12.29 19.10
C THR A 20 -10.53 11.43 19.65
N TRP A 21 -11.20 11.91 20.72
CA TRP A 21 -12.34 11.21 21.31
C TRP A 21 -13.50 11.09 20.32
N GLN A 22 -13.88 12.17 19.64
CA GLN A 22 -14.97 12.17 18.65
C GLN A 22 -14.65 11.25 17.46
N LYS A 23 -13.43 11.30 16.93
CA LYS A 23 -12.96 10.37 15.88
C LYS A 23 -13.08 8.91 16.33
N ASN A 24 -12.63 8.61 17.55
CA ASN A 24 -12.66 7.25 18.09
C ASN A 24 -14.10 6.75 18.30
N GLN A 25 -15.01 7.59 18.83
CA GLN A 25 -16.43 7.20 18.96
C GLN A 25 -17.07 6.95 17.59
N ALA A 26 -16.78 7.79 16.61
CA ALA A 26 -17.29 7.59 15.26
C ALA A 26 -16.76 6.30 14.61
N LEU A 27 -15.48 5.99 14.77
CA LEU A 27 -14.89 4.74 14.28
C LEU A 27 -15.53 3.50 14.93
N LEU A 28 -15.76 3.52 16.26
CA LEU A 28 -16.43 2.43 16.94
C LEU A 28 -17.86 2.24 16.42
N ALA A 29 -18.62 3.33 16.27
CA ALA A 29 -19.97 3.27 15.70
C ALA A 29 -19.98 2.79 14.25
N MET A 30 -18.98 3.18 13.43
CA MET A 30 -18.81 2.66 12.07
C MET A 30 -18.55 1.15 12.06
N ALA A 31 -17.72 0.63 12.98
CA ALA A 31 -17.43 -0.80 13.09
C ALA A 31 -18.69 -1.59 13.49
N GLU A 32 -19.46 -1.10 14.47
CA GLU A 32 -20.72 -1.71 14.91
C GLU A 32 -21.75 -1.72 13.77
N ALA A 33 -21.94 -0.57 13.09
CA ALA A 33 -22.86 -0.46 11.96
C ALA A 33 -22.49 -1.38 10.79
N LEU A 34 -21.20 -1.64 10.59
CA LEU A 34 -20.73 -2.60 9.57
C LEU A 34 -21.12 -4.03 9.92
N GLU A 35 -20.96 -4.45 11.18
CA GLU A 35 -21.35 -5.77 11.66
C GLU A 35 -22.88 -5.96 11.64
N GLU A 36 -23.65 -4.95 12.06
CA GLU A 36 -25.11 -4.95 11.98
C GLU A 36 -25.62 -5.07 10.54
N SER A 37 -24.86 -4.52 9.56
CA SER A 37 -25.22 -4.54 8.14
C SER A 37 -24.74 -5.80 7.42
N ARG A 38 -24.17 -6.77 8.12
CA ARG A 38 -23.49 -7.94 7.53
C ARG A 38 -24.34 -8.65 6.47
N GLU A 39 -25.61 -8.90 6.74
CA GLU A 39 -26.51 -9.60 5.81
C GLU A 39 -26.74 -8.78 4.53
N ASN A 40 -26.95 -7.47 4.66
CA ASN A 40 -27.13 -6.57 3.51
C ASN A 40 -25.84 -6.49 2.67
N ILE A 41 -24.69 -6.44 3.31
CA ILE A 41 -23.39 -6.40 2.62
C ILE A 41 -23.13 -7.72 1.89
N LEU A 42 -23.45 -8.87 2.50
CA LEU A 42 -23.31 -10.18 1.85
C LEU A 42 -24.27 -10.33 0.66
N ALA A 43 -25.50 -9.83 0.78
CA ALA A 43 -26.45 -9.84 -0.31
C ALA A 43 -25.99 -8.96 -1.49
N ALA A 44 -25.46 -7.77 -1.20
CA ALA A 44 -24.88 -6.88 -2.21
C ALA A 44 -23.63 -7.51 -2.88
N ASN A 45 -22.77 -8.18 -2.09
CA ASN A 45 -21.60 -8.87 -2.61
C ASN A 45 -21.98 -10.06 -3.50
N ALA A 46 -23.06 -10.77 -3.22
CA ALA A 46 -23.56 -11.83 -4.08
C ALA A 46 -23.96 -11.32 -5.47
N LEU A 47 -24.52 -10.10 -5.57
CA LEU A 47 -24.81 -9.46 -6.86
C LEU A 47 -23.53 -9.16 -7.64
N ASP A 48 -22.53 -8.58 -6.99
CA ASP A 48 -21.23 -8.28 -7.59
C ASP A 48 -20.54 -9.57 -8.09
N LEU A 49 -20.50 -10.62 -7.26
CA LEU A 49 -19.93 -11.92 -7.64
C LEU A 49 -20.66 -12.56 -8.82
N SER A 50 -21.99 -12.48 -8.85
CA SER A 50 -22.79 -13.00 -9.96
C SER A 50 -22.48 -12.27 -11.26
N ALA A 51 -22.38 -10.93 -11.22
CA ALA A 51 -22.08 -10.11 -12.38
C ALA A 51 -20.63 -10.28 -12.89
N ALA A 52 -19.69 -10.57 -11.98
CA ALA A 52 -18.27 -10.70 -12.30
C ALA A 52 -17.87 -12.08 -12.83
N ARG A 53 -18.68 -13.13 -12.60
CA ARG A 53 -18.39 -14.51 -13.07
C ARG A 53 -18.18 -14.56 -14.57
N GLY A 54 -17.08 -15.19 -14.99
CA GLY A 54 -16.67 -15.32 -16.39
C GLY A 54 -16.08 -14.06 -17.01
N SER A 55 -16.03 -12.93 -16.29
CA SER A 55 -15.41 -11.68 -16.76
C SER A 55 -14.08 -11.34 -16.08
N ILE A 56 -13.82 -11.94 -14.91
CA ILE A 56 -12.56 -11.79 -14.17
C ILE A 56 -12.01 -13.16 -13.76
N SER A 57 -10.70 -13.25 -13.43
CA SER A 57 -10.06 -14.49 -13.01
C SER A 57 -10.56 -14.96 -11.64
N GLU A 58 -10.39 -16.27 -11.32
CA GLU A 58 -10.76 -16.82 -10.01
C GLU A 58 -10.03 -16.12 -8.85
N VAL A 59 -8.79 -15.72 -9.04
CA VAL A 59 -8.03 -14.93 -8.05
C VAL A 59 -8.70 -13.57 -7.79
N MET A 60 -9.20 -12.93 -8.84
CA MET A 60 -9.93 -11.66 -8.70
C MET A 60 -11.30 -11.87 -8.10
N LEU A 61 -11.98 -12.99 -8.38
CA LEU A 61 -13.25 -13.35 -7.73
C LEU A 61 -13.05 -13.60 -6.23
N ASP A 62 -11.96 -14.26 -5.83
CA ASP A 62 -11.67 -14.43 -4.39
C ASP A 62 -11.39 -13.10 -3.71
N ARG A 63 -10.66 -12.17 -4.35
CA ARG A 63 -10.44 -10.80 -3.84
C ARG A 63 -11.74 -10.01 -3.67
N LEU A 64 -12.71 -10.21 -4.57
CA LEU A 64 -14.02 -9.57 -4.54
C LEU A 64 -14.95 -10.15 -3.47
N ARG A 65 -14.78 -11.44 -3.16
CA ARG A 65 -15.66 -12.19 -2.25
C ARG A 65 -15.57 -11.67 -0.82
N LEU A 66 -16.73 -11.39 -0.24
CA LEU A 66 -16.89 -11.17 1.19
C LEU A 66 -17.51 -12.41 1.85
N THR A 67 -17.08 -12.68 3.08
CA THR A 67 -17.66 -13.68 3.97
C THR A 67 -17.97 -13.02 5.31
N PRO A 68 -18.76 -13.65 6.19
CA PRO A 68 -18.99 -13.12 7.54
C PRO A 68 -17.69 -12.82 8.28
N GLU A 69 -16.67 -13.68 8.14
CA GLU A 69 -15.36 -13.53 8.77
C GLU A 69 -14.58 -12.35 8.18
N ARG A 70 -14.65 -12.15 6.85
CA ARG A 70 -14.00 -11.01 6.19
C ARG A 70 -14.65 -9.68 6.61
N ILE A 71 -15.98 -9.64 6.77
CA ILE A 71 -16.68 -8.44 7.28
C ILE A 71 -16.32 -8.18 8.75
N ALA A 72 -16.27 -9.22 9.58
CA ALA A 72 -15.80 -9.09 10.96
C ALA A 72 -14.36 -8.57 11.03
N ALA A 73 -13.47 -9.05 10.15
CA ALA A 73 -12.10 -8.56 10.04
C ALA A 73 -12.04 -7.08 9.60
N MET A 74 -12.93 -6.64 8.69
CA MET A 74 -13.05 -5.22 8.32
C MET A 74 -13.46 -4.36 9.53
N ALA A 75 -14.45 -4.79 10.31
CA ALA A 75 -14.87 -4.10 11.53
C ALA A 75 -13.75 -4.08 12.58
N GLN A 76 -13.01 -5.18 12.72
CA GLN A 76 -11.85 -5.23 13.62
C GLN A 76 -10.75 -4.28 13.15
N GLY A 77 -10.44 -4.21 11.84
CA GLY A 77 -9.49 -3.24 11.30
C GLY A 77 -9.85 -1.79 11.64
N ILE A 78 -11.15 -1.43 11.60
CA ILE A 78 -11.59 -0.10 12.05
C ILE A 78 -11.31 0.09 13.56
N ARG A 79 -11.56 -0.94 14.41
CA ARG A 79 -11.25 -0.89 15.85
C ARG A 79 -9.76 -0.77 16.12
N ASP A 80 -8.93 -1.43 15.33
CA ASP A 80 -7.47 -1.34 15.45
C ASP A 80 -6.99 0.10 15.20
N VAL A 81 -7.59 0.79 14.22
CA VAL A 81 -7.32 2.23 13.95
C VAL A 81 -7.69 3.12 15.14
N VAL A 82 -8.70 2.76 15.94
CA VAL A 82 -9.03 3.50 17.18
C VAL A 82 -7.86 3.51 18.15
N GLY A 83 -7.14 2.38 18.26
CA GLY A 83 -5.98 2.23 19.14
C GLY A 83 -4.73 3.02 18.71
N LEU A 84 -4.68 3.48 17.47
CA LEU A 84 -3.54 4.21 16.95
C LEU A 84 -3.49 5.66 17.47
N PRO A 85 -2.29 6.24 17.66
CA PRO A 85 -2.14 7.64 18.02
C PRO A 85 -2.79 8.56 16.97
N ASP A 86 -3.46 9.60 17.41
CA ASP A 86 -4.00 10.63 16.52
C ASP A 86 -2.83 11.42 15.89
N PRO A 87 -2.72 11.47 14.56
CA PRO A 87 -1.61 12.17 13.90
C PRO A 87 -1.81 13.69 13.83
N VAL A 88 -3.00 14.21 14.15
CA VAL A 88 -3.37 15.63 13.99
C VAL A 88 -3.02 16.42 15.24
N GLY A 89 -2.46 17.61 15.06
CA GLY A 89 -2.12 18.52 16.16
C GLY A 89 -0.78 18.21 16.84
N VAL A 90 0.02 17.29 16.30
CA VAL A 90 1.33 16.94 16.83
C VAL A 90 2.33 18.04 16.47
N VAL A 91 3.04 18.58 17.47
CA VAL A 91 4.17 19.50 17.24
C VAL A 91 5.36 18.68 16.74
N LEU A 92 5.68 18.85 15.46
CA LEU A 92 6.78 18.14 14.79
C LEU A 92 8.13 18.77 15.09
N GLU A 93 8.17 20.10 15.12
CA GLU A 93 9.36 20.91 15.36
C GLU A 93 8.95 22.19 16.09
N GLU A 94 9.78 22.67 17.00
CA GLU A 94 9.60 23.96 17.67
C GLU A 94 10.93 24.73 17.69
N THR A 95 10.87 26.00 17.35
CA THR A 95 12.01 26.92 17.41
C THR A 95 11.59 28.19 18.15
N VAL A 96 12.35 28.56 19.16
CA VAL A 96 12.23 29.85 19.84
C VAL A 96 13.38 30.74 19.39
N ARG A 97 13.07 31.85 18.74
CA ARG A 97 14.07 32.83 18.30
C ARG A 97 14.64 33.62 19.46
N PRO A 98 15.84 34.24 19.32
CA PRO A 98 16.46 35.07 20.38
C PRO A 98 15.57 36.25 20.83
N ASP A 99 14.67 36.74 19.95
CA ASP A 99 13.71 37.81 20.24
C ASP A 99 12.42 37.29 20.91
N GLY A 100 12.32 35.98 21.20
CA GLY A 100 11.18 35.36 21.87
C GLY A 100 10.03 34.91 20.93
N LEU A 101 10.14 35.12 19.61
CA LEU A 101 9.18 34.60 18.65
C LEU A 101 9.23 33.07 18.63
N THR A 102 8.10 32.41 18.89
CA THR A 102 7.97 30.95 18.85
C THR A 102 7.40 30.52 17.52
N ILE A 103 8.05 29.56 16.86
CA ILE A 103 7.63 28.96 15.59
C ILE A 103 7.45 27.46 15.81
N GLN A 104 6.22 26.99 15.66
CA GLN A 104 5.86 25.57 15.76
C GLN A 104 5.44 25.05 14.38
N LYS A 105 6.01 23.90 13.98
CA LYS A 105 5.54 23.12 12.84
C LYS A 105 4.58 22.04 13.38
N VAL A 106 3.31 22.13 13.02
CA VAL A 106 2.24 21.31 13.58
C VAL A 106 1.58 20.48 12.48
N SER A 107 1.34 19.20 12.72
CA SER A 107 0.64 18.32 11.80
C SER A 107 -0.84 18.67 11.66
N VAL A 108 -1.35 18.65 10.44
CA VAL A 108 -2.75 18.93 10.11
C VAL A 108 -3.24 17.94 9.05
N PRO A 109 -4.58 17.69 8.93
CA PRO A 109 -5.12 16.86 7.86
C PRO A 109 -4.73 17.38 6.48
N MET A 110 -4.61 16.48 5.50
CA MET A 110 -4.51 16.84 4.07
C MET A 110 -5.76 17.60 3.62
N GLY A 111 -6.95 17.12 4.03
CA GLY A 111 -8.23 17.74 3.71
C GLY A 111 -9.22 16.78 3.09
N VAL A 112 -9.43 16.85 1.77
CA VAL A 112 -10.27 15.91 1.02
C VAL A 112 -9.38 14.94 0.26
N ILE A 113 -9.44 13.65 0.60
CA ILE A 113 -8.67 12.58 -0.03
C ILE A 113 -9.58 11.77 -0.94
N ALA A 114 -9.26 11.69 -2.22
CA ALA A 114 -9.92 10.80 -3.16
C ALA A 114 -9.14 9.50 -3.31
N ILE A 115 -9.81 8.35 -3.20
CA ILE A 115 -9.23 7.02 -3.37
C ILE A 115 -9.91 6.34 -4.55
N ILE A 116 -9.15 6.03 -5.60
CA ILE A 116 -9.61 5.24 -6.76
C ILE A 116 -9.05 3.83 -6.61
N TYR A 117 -9.92 2.81 -6.50
CA TYR A 117 -9.50 1.43 -6.24
C TYR A 117 -10.25 0.40 -7.07
N GLU A 118 -9.65 -0.79 -7.21
CA GLU A 118 -10.18 -1.92 -7.99
C GLU A 118 -10.49 -3.11 -7.08
N SER A 119 -11.56 -3.86 -7.41
CA SER A 119 -11.88 -5.23 -6.95
C SER A 119 -11.58 -5.61 -5.49
N ARG A 120 -11.62 -4.67 -4.56
CA ARG A 120 -11.28 -4.89 -3.14
C ARG A 120 -12.29 -4.20 -2.23
N PRO A 121 -13.43 -4.83 -1.90
CA PRO A 121 -14.45 -4.20 -1.04
C PRO A 121 -13.93 -3.74 0.32
N ASN A 122 -12.95 -4.46 0.92
CA ASN A 122 -12.34 -4.08 2.20
C ASN A 122 -11.62 -2.71 2.15
N VAL A 123 -11.07 -2.31 1.00
CA VAL A 123 -10.43 -0.98 0.87
C VAL A 123 -11.42 0.14 1.18
N THR A 124 -12.72 -0.08 0.97
CA THR A 124 -13.77 0.89 1.29
C THR A 124 -13.79 1.25 2.78
N SER A 125 -13.74 0.25 3.66
CA SER A 125 -13.73 0.45 5.12
C SER A 125 -12.38 0.96 5.62
N ASP A 126 -11.28 0.38 5.12
CA ASP A 126 -9.93 0.72 5.55
C ASP A 126 -9.60 2.18 5.23
N ALA A 127 -9.90 2.60 3.98
CA ALA A 127 -9.68 3.96 3.52
C ALA A 127 -10.53 4.99 4.30
N ALA A 128 -11.81 4.67 4.56
CA ALA A 128 -12.68 5.54 5.33
C ALA A 128 -12.20 5.70 6.77
N ALA A 129 -11.78 4.62 7.42
CA ALA A 129 -11.29 4.64 8.80
C ALA A 129 -9.99 5.45 8.93
N LEU A 130 -9.02 5.20 8.06
CA LEU A 130 -7.74 5.93 8.06
C LEU A 130 -7.94 7.42 7.74
N ALA A 131 -8.81 7.75 6.77
CA ALA A 131 -9.12 9.13 6.46
C ALA A 131 -9.77 9.86 7.65
N LEU A 132 -10.78 9.25 8.30
CA LEU A 132 -11.45 9.87 9.44
C LEU A 132 -10.50 10.05 10.64
N LYS A 133 -9.69 9.02 10.96
CA LYS A 133 -8.73 9.11 12.07
C LYS A 133 -7.69 10.21 11.86
N SER A 134 -7.25 10.40 10.62
CA SER A 134 -6.32 11.47 10.25
C SER A 134 -7.01 12.83 9.97
N GLY A 135 -8.32 12.94 10.28
CA GLY A 135 -9.08 14.19 10.17
C GLY A 135 -9.43 14.59 8.74
N ASN A 136 -9.41 13.66 7.81
CA ASN A 136 -9.70 13.89 6.40
C ASN A 136 -11.12 13.47 6.02
N VAL A 137 -11.67 14.13 5.02
CA VAL A 137 -12.85 13.68 4.27
C VAL A 137 -12.41 12.72 3.19
N CYS A 138 -13.15 11.63 3.01
CA CYS A 138 -12.85 10.59 2.04
C CYS A 138 -13.84 10.59 0.88
N ILE A 139 -13.34 10.55 -0.37
CA ILE A 139 -14.11 10.28 -1.57
C ILE A 139 -13.63 8.96 -2.17
N LEU A 140 -14.49 7.97 -2.17
CA LEU A 140 -14.24 6.62 -2.65
C LEU A 140 -14.76 6.44 -4.07
N ARG A 141 -13.95 5.84 -4.94
CA ARG A 141 -14.35 5.43 -6.28
C ARG A 141 -13.87 4.01 -6.53
N GLY A 142 -14.74 3.04 -6.27
CA GLY A 142 -14.48 1.62 -6.50
C GLY A 142 -14.62 1.20 -7.98
N GLY A 143 -14.11 0.02 -8.31
CA GLY A 143 -14.34 -0.61 -9.60
C GLY A 143 -15.81 -0.99 -9.81
N LYS A 144 -16.22 -1.11 -11.07
CA LYS A 144 -17.61 -1.48 -11.43
C LYS A 144 -18.01 -2.85 -10.89
N GLU A 145 -17.04 -3.74 -10.73
CA GLU A 145 -17.23 -5.11 -10.26
C GLU A 145 -17.54 -5.23 -8.76
N ALA A 146 -17.36 -4.14 -7.99
CA ALA A 146 -17.59 -4.12 -6.55
C ALA A 146 -18.57 -3.03 -6.09
N ILE A 147 -19.35 -2.45 -7.01
CA ILE A 147 -20.14 -1.25 -6.71
C ILE A 147 -21.26 -1.51 -5.71
N HIS A 148 -21.93 -2.65 -5.78
CA HIS A 148 -23.00 -3.00 -4.84
C HIS A 148 -22.44 -3.19 -3.43
N SER A 149 -21.35 -3.94 -3.30
CA SER A 149 -20.63 -4.13 -2.03
C SER A 149 -20.15 -2.80 -1.46
N ALA A 150 -19.50 -1.96 -2.27
CA ALA A 150 -18.99 -0.66 -1.85
C ALA A 150 -20.13 0.25 -1.37
N THR A 151 -21.28 0.25 -2.06
CA THR A 151 -22.45 1.04 -1.65
C THR A 151 -22.97 0.57 -0.29
N ALA A 152 -23.19 -0.74 -0.10
CA ALA A 152 -23.69 -1.29 1.15
C ALA A 152 -22.73 -1.01 2.34
N ILE A 153 -21.42 -1.09 2.10
CA ILE A 153 -20.40 -0.77 3.09
C ILE A 153 -20.46 0.73 3.45
N VAL A 154 -20.46 1.63 2.46
CA VAL A 154 -20.51 3.08 2.70
C VAL A 154 -21.80 3.49 3.42
N ASP A 155 -22.95 2.90 3.08
CA ASP A 155 -24.21 3.15 3.77
C ASP A 155 -24.15 2.74 5.25
N ALA A 156 -23.48 1.61 5.55
CA ALA A 156 -23.24 1.20 6.93
C ALA A 156 -22.33 2.19 7.67
N LEU A 157 -21.21 2.59 7.05
CA LEU A 157 -20.26 3.55 7.64
C LEU A 157 -20.93 4.91 7.91
N LYS A 158 -21.75 5.40 6.99
CA LYS A 158 -22.52 6.65 7.14
C LYS A 158 -23.52 6.58 8.31
N ARG A 159 -24.21 5.44 8.49
CA ARG A 159 -25.07 5.26 9.67
C ARG A 159 -24.27 5.36 10.98
N GLY A 160 -23.09 4.73 11.04
CA GLY A 160 -22.21 4.84 12.20
C GLY A 160 -21.78 6.29 12.46
N LEU A 161 -21.43 7.04 11.41
CA LEU A 161 -21.11 8.47 11.51
C LEU A 161 -22.29 9.28 12.08
N SER A 162 -23.51 9.07 11.55
CA SER A 162 -24.72 9.74 12.01
C SER A 162 -25.03 9.40 13.48
N GLN A 163 -24.87 8.14 13.90
CA GLN A 163 -25.04 7.70 15.30
C GLN A 163 -24.05 8.41 16.25
N ALA A 164 -22.84 8.69 15.76
CA ALA A 164 -21.83 9.44 16.52
C ALA A 164 -22.00 10.96 16.43
N GLY A 165 -23.03 11.49 15.74
CA GLY A 165 -23.24 12.92 15.54
C GLY A 165 -22.25 13.58 14.57
N ILE A 166 -21.60 12.78 13.71
CA ILE A 166 -20.66 13.27 12.71
C ILE A 166 -21.35 13.33 11.34
N THR A 167 -21.00 14.30 10.53
CA THR A 167 -21.54 14.45 9.17
C THR A 167 -21.25 13.21 8.31
N GLU A 168 -22.28 12.70 7.62
CA GLU A 168 -22.15 11.60 6.67
C GLU A 168 -21.24 11.94 5.49
N ASN A 169 -21.07 13.24 5.20
CA ASN A 169 -20.18 13.72 4.15
C ASN A 169 -18.69 13.54 4.49
N ALA A 170 -18.34 13.02 5.66
CA ALA A 170 -16.99 12.57 5.96
C ALA A 170 -16.56 11.38 5.07
N VAL A 171 -17.53 10.55 4.63
CA VAL A 171 -17.30 9.44 3.70
C VAL A 171 -18.26 9.54 2.52
N ASN A 172 -17.72 9.58 1.32
CA ASN A 172 -18.50 9.75 0.08
C ASN A 172 -18.13 8.64 -0.92
N LEU A 173 -19.12 8.15 -1.68
CA LEU A 173 -18.92 7.15 -2.73
C LEU A 173 -19.40 7.69 -4.08
N VAL A 174 -18.53 7.62 -5.08
CA VAL A 174 -18.89 7.92 -6.48
C VAL A 174 -19.63 6.71 -7.04
N GLN A 175 -20.93 6.87 -7.33
CA GLN A 175 -21.79 5.81 -7.86
C GLN A 175 -21.53 5.54 -9.35
N ASP A 176 -21.08 6.55 -10.10
CA ASP A 176 -20.71 6.40 -11.50
C ASP A 176 -19.36 5.67 -11.62
N THR A 177 -19.39 4.44 -12.15
CA THR A 177 -18.22 3.60 -12.35
C THR A 177 -17.58 3.78 -13.73
N SER A 178 -18.00 4.75 -14.52
CA SER A 178 -17.40 5.06 -15.83
C SER A 178 -15.96 5.59 -15.69
N ARG A 179 -15.19 5.50 -16.77
CA ARG A 179 -13.83 6.08 -16.80
C ARG A 179 -13.85 7.61 -16.65
N SER A 180 -14.92 8.26 -17.14
CA SER A 180 -15.08 9.72 -17.01
C SER A 180 -15.19 10.17 -15.55
N SER A 181 -15.82 9.38 -14.67
CA SER A 181 -15.89 9.70 -13.24
C SER A 181 -14.51 9.66 -12.56
N ALA A 182 -13.67 8.70 -12.95
CA ALA A 182 -12.28 8.62 -12.47
C ALA A 182 -11.47 9.84 -12.94
N THR A 183 -11.59 10.21 -14.23
CA THR A 183 -10.94 11.41 -14.77
C THR A 183 -11.42 12.68 -14.07
N ALA A 184 -12.71 12.79 -13.77
CA ALA A 184 -13.26 13.91 -13.04
C ALA A 184 -12.66 14.06 -11.62
N LEU A 185 -12.40 12.95 -10.91
CA LEU A 185 -11.69 12.97 -9.63
C LEU A 185 -10.22 13.35 -9.79
N MET A 186 -9.53 12.82 -10.80
CA MET A 186 -8.12 13.13 -11.09
C MET A 186 -7.91 14.62 -11.37
N THR A 187 -8.94 15.31 -11.86
CA THR A 187 -8.87 16.74 -12.26
C THR A 187 -9.70 17.67 -11.37
N ALA A 188 -10.19 17.18 -10.22
CA ALA A 188 -11.05 17.94 -9.30
C ALA A 188 -10.26 18.97 -8.46
N GLN A 189 -9.47 19.83 -9.12
CA GLN A 189 -8.73 20.90 -8.46
C GLN A 189 -9.67 21.81 -7.66
N GLY A 190 -9.24 22.22 -6.47
CA GLY A 190 -10.03 23.03 -5.57
C GLY A 190 -11.08 22.25 -4.75
N TYR A 191 -11.37 21.00 -5.08
CA TYR A 191 -12.27 20.10 -4.32
C TYR A 191 -11.52 18.94 -3.66
N VAL A 192 -10.54 18.35 -4.34
CA VAL A 192 -9.71 17.25 -3.86
C VAL A 192 -8.32 17.78 -3.58
N ASP A 193 -7.80 17.49 -2.38
CA ASP A 193 -6.47 17.91 -1.93
C ASP A 193 -5.42 16.83 -2.23
N LEU A 194 -5.82 15.55 -2.26
CA LEU A 194 -4.93 14.40 -2.51
C LEU A 194 -5.68 13.26 -3.21
N LEU A 195 -5.06 12.65 -4.22
CA LEU A 195 -5.52 11.43 -4.90
C LEU A 195 -4.60 10.26 -4.56
N ILE A 196 -5.19 9.11 -4.20
CA ILE A 196 -4.47 7.86 -3.94
C ILE A 196 -5.08 6.75 -4.81
N PRO A 197 -4.41 6.29 -5.87
CA PRO A 197 -4.83 5.13 -6.63
C PRO A 197 -4.46 3.82 -5.90
N ARG A 198 -5.33 2.81 -5.97
CA ARG A 198 -5.17 1.47 -5.38
C ARG A 198 -5.59 0.39 -6.37
N GLY A 199 -4.68 -0.08 -7.20
CA GLY A 199 -5.00 -1.08 -8.23
C GLY A 199 -3.79 -1.52 -9.02
N GLY A 200 -4.01 -2.11 -10.18
CA GLY A 200 -2.94 -2.55 -11.06
C GLY A 200 -2.16 -1.40 -11.70
N ALA A 201 -1.02 -1.74 -12.31
CA ALA A 201 -0.10 -0.79 -12.96
C ALA A 201 -0.80 0.17 -13.94
N GLY A 202 -1.81 -0.32 -14.67
CA GLY A 202 -2.57 0.48 -15.62
C GLY A 202 -3.36 1.62 -14.98
N LEU A 203 -4.02 1.38 -13.84
CA LEU A 203 -4.74 2.41 -13.09
C LEU A 203 -3.75 3.42 -12.49
N ILE A 204 -2.68 2.94 -11.87
CA ILE A 204 -1.67 3.80 -11.25
C ILE A 204 -1.04 4.72 -12.31
N ALA A 205 -0.60 4.16 -13.44
CA ALA A 205 -0.04 4.93 -14.55
C ALA A 205 -1.04 5.95 -15.14
N ALA A 206 -2.33 5.60 -15.21
CA ALA A 206 -3.37 6.52 -15.67
C ALA A 206 -3.55 7.68 -14.69
N CYS A 207 -3.57 7.43 -13.38
CA CYS A 207 -3.65 8.47 -12.35
C CYS A 207 -2.43 9.39 -12.39
N VAL A 208 -1.21 8.83 -12.39
CA VAL A 208 0.03 9.61 -12.41
C VAL A 208 0.14 10.51 -13.65
N ARG A 209 -0.29 10.02 -14.82
CA ARG A 209 -0.21 10.80 -16.06
C ARG A 209 -1.29 11.86 -16.22
N ASN A 210 -2.49 11.62 -15.68
CA ASN A 210 -3.65 12.45 -15.98
C ASN A 210 -4.13 13.29 -14.79
N ALA A 211 -3.65 13.02 -13.57
CA ALA A 211 -4.07 13.80 -12.41
C ALA A 211 -3.48 15.21 -12.46
N THR A 212 -4.35 16.20 -12.27
CA THR A 212 -3.97 17.60 -12.02
C THR A 212 -4.07 17.96 -10.53
N VAL A 213 -4.66 17.08 -9.71
CA VAL A 213 -4.56 17.12 -8.25
C VAL A 213 -3.33 16.37 -7.78
N PRO A 214 -2.72 16.73 -6.64
CA PRO A 214 -1.61 15.97 -6.06
C PRO A 214 -1.95 14.49 -5.95
N CYS A 215 -1.06 13.62 -6.42
CA CYS A 215 -1.28 12.17 -6.45
C CYS A 215 -0.12 11.45 -5.76
N ILE A 216 -0.42 10.55 -4.82
CA ILE A 216 0.56 9.62 -4.27
C ILE A 216 0.40 8.29 -5.00
N ALA A 217 1.39 7.95 -5.84
CA ALA A 217 1.41 6.68 -6.52
C ALA A 217 1.74 5.54 -5.55
N THR A 218 0.86 4.53 -5.48
CA THR A 218 1.22 3.24 -4.90
C THR A 218 1.93 2.44 -5.98
N GLY A 219 3.10 1.84 -5.66
CA GLY A 219 3.92 1.15 -6.67
C GLY A 219 3.44 -0.27 -6.97
N THR A 220 3.78 -0.77 -8.16
CA THR A 220 3.97 -2.21 -8.41
C THR A 220 5.29 -2.64 -7.79
N GLY A 221 5.41 -3.89 -7.36
CA GLY A 221 6.58 -4.38 -6.65
C GLY A 221 7.38 -5.39 -7.47
N ILE A 222 8.41 -4.95 -8.20
CA ILE A 222 9.44 -5.87 -8.69
C ILE A 222 10.54 -5.93 -7.64
N CYS A 223 10.26 -6.71 -6.58
CA CYS A 223 11.16 -6.80 -5.43
C CYS A 223 12.31 -7.77 -5.71
N HIS A 224 13.53 -7.38 -5.33
CA HIS A 224 14.73 -8.19 -5.52
C HIS A 224 15.27 -8.71 -4.20
N VAL A 225 15.78 -9.93 -4.22
CA VAL A 225 16.62 -10.48 -3.16
C VAL A 225 17.99 -10.81 -3.74
N TYR A 226 19.04 -10.29 -3.15
CA TYR A 226 20.42 -10.60 -3.52
C TYR A 226 21.07 -11.52 -2.49
N VAL A 227 21.51 -12.69 -2.90
CA VAL A 227 22.25 -13.66 -2.07
C VAL A 227 23.74 -13.49 -2.35
N GLU A 228 24.43 -12.83 -1.41
CA GLU A 228 25.85 -12.52 -1.50
C GLU A 228 26.71 -13.75 -1.12
N LYS A 229 27.92 -13.85 -1.61
CA LYS A 229 28.82 -15.02 -1.47
C LYS A 229 29.08 -15.46 -0.02
N THR A 230 28.98 -14.55 0.96
CA THR A 230 29.17 -14.88 2.39
C THR A 230 27.87 -15.26 3.09
N ALA A 231 26.75 -15.28 2.37
CA ALA A 231 25.42 -15.54 2.92
C ALA A 231 25.37 -16.92 3.62
N ASP A 232 24.60 -16.97 4.69
CA ASP A 232 24.10 -18.23 5.21
C ASP A 232 23.07 -18.79 4.23
N GLN A 233 23.43 -19.87 3.52
CA GLN A 233 22.61 -20.40 2.45
C GLN A 233 21.28 -20.97 2.95
N ASP A 234 21.24 -21.57 4.15
CA ASP A 234 19.98 -22.10 4.71
C ASP A 234 19.05 -20.95 5.13
N MET A 235 19.60 -19.86 5.66
CA MET A 235 18.84 -18.63 5.92
C MET A 235 18.33 -18.04 4.61
N ALA A 236 19.16 -17.98 3.57
CA ALA A 236 18.78 -17.46 2.25
C ALA A 236 17.61 -18.26 1.66
N LEU A 237 17.65 -19.58 1.69
CA LEU A 237 16.54 -20.44 1.20
C LEU A 237 15.23 -20.14 1.91
N ARG A 238 15.24 -20.01 3.24
CA ARG A 238 14.02 -19.68 4.01
C ARG A 238 13.48 -18.29 3.70
N ILE A 239 14.37 -17.31 3.51
CA ILE A 239 13.97 -15.92 3.18
C ILE A 239 13.36 -15.87 1.79
N VAL A 240 13.99 -16.46 0.78
CA VAL A 240 13.51 -16.51 -0.60
C VAL A 240 12.18 -17.28 -0.69
N GLU A 241 12.07 -18.44 -0.03
CA GLU A 241 10.79 -19.17 0.05
C GLU A 241 9.68 -18.29 0.63
N ASN A 242 9.91 -17.68 1.79
CA ASN A 242 8.94 -16.79 2.41
C ASN A 242 8.60 -15.60 1.52
N ALA A 243 9.61 -14.95 0.93
CA ALA A 243 9.44 -13.79 0.08
C ALA A 243 8.60 -14.10 -1.17
N LYS A 244 8.78 -15.27 -1.78
CA LYS A 244 8.06 -15.65 -3.00
C LYS A 244 6.76 -16.40 -2.74
N THR A 245 6.70 -17.32 -1.78
CA THR A 245 5.62 -18.31 -1.71
C THR A 245 4.55 -18.01 -0.67
N SER A 246 4.84 -17.23 0.37
CA SER A 246 3.87 -16.94 1.45
C SER A 246 2.61 -16.24 0.95
N ARG A 247 2.74 -15.35 -0.05
CA ARG A 247 1.63 -14.71 -0.76
C ARG A 247 2.15 -14.06 -2.06
N PRO A 248 2.24 -14.80 -3.16
CA PRO A 248 2.88 -14.32 -4.39
C PRO A 248 2.14 -13.15 -5.06
N SER A 249 0.83 -12.99 -4.80
CA SER A 249 -0.03 -11.99 -5.45
C SER A 249 -0.04 -10.61 -4.80
N VAL A 250 1.03 -10.23 -4.08
CA VAL A 250 1.17 -8.91 -3.44
C VAL A 250 2.47 -8.23 -3.85
N CYS A 251 2.48 -6.89 -3.80
CA CYS A 251 3.56 -6.06 -4.32
C CYS A 251 4.90 -6.17 -3.56
N ASN A 252 4.91 -6.71 -2.34
CA ASN A 252 6.13 -6.95 -1.57
C ASN A 252 6.65 -8.39 -1.71
N ALA A 253 6.03 -9.23 -2.57
CA ALA A 253 6.57 -10.54 -2.91
C ALA A 253 7.82 -10.38 -3.78
N GLU A 254 8.76 -11.30 -3.61
CA GLU A 254 9.96 -11.34 -4.43
C GLU A 254 9.60 -11.71 -5.88
N GLU A 255 10.15 -10.97 -6.85
CA GLU A 255 9.99 -11.26 -8.27
C GLU A 255 11.32 -11.60 -8.96
N VAL A 256 12.43 -11.10 -8.38
CA VAL A 256 13.78 -11.34 -8.90
C VAL A 256 14.72 -11.79 -7.79
N LEU A 257 15.40 -12.90 -8.03
CA LEU A 257 16.49 -13.39 -7.21
C LEU A 257 17.81 -13.19 -7.93
N LEU A 258 18.74 -12.49 -7.30
CA LEU A 258 20.11 -12.33 -7.76
C LEU A 258 21.03 -13.18 -6.88
N VAL A 259 21.88 -13.99 -7.49
CA VAL A 259 22.83 -14.88 -6.78
C VAL A 259 24.26 -14.49 -7.17
N ASP A 260 25.14 -14.33 -6.17
CA ASP A 260 26.56 -14.12 -6.42
C ASP A 260 27.14 -15.32 -7.19
N LYS A 261 27.80 -15.08 -8.33
CA LYS A 261 28.40 -16.13 -9.15
C LYS A 261 29.35 -17.02 -8.36
N ALA A 262 30.00 -16.51 -7.34
CA ALA A 262 30.95 -17.28 -6.51
C ALA A 262 30.31 -18.44 -5.75
N ILE A 263 28.99 -18.39 -5.52
CA ILE A 263 28.24 -19.46 -4.82
C ILE A 263 27.15 -20.10 -5.69
N ALA A 264 26.97 -19.65 -6.91
CA ALA A 264 25.86 -20.09 -7.77
C ALA A 264 25.84 -21.61 -7.98
N GLU A 265 26.98 -22.23 -8.24
CA GLU A 265 27.14 -23.69 -8.43
C GLU A 265 26.68 -24.50 -7.20
N GLU A 266 26.86 -23.96 -6.01
CA GLU A 266 26.44 -24.60 -4.76
C GLU A 266 25.02 -24.25 -4.36
N PHE A 267 24.63 -23.00 -4.47
CA PHE A 267 23.36 -22.49 -3.97
C PHE A 267 22.18 -22.84 -4.88
N LEU A 268 22.30 -22.67 -6.20
CA LEU A 268 21.19 -22.87 -7.13
C LEU A 268 20.62 -24.30 -7.11
N PRO A 269 21.40 -25.40 -7.02
CA PRO A 269 20.83 -26.73 -6.86
C PRO A 269 20.04 -26.91 -5.56
N LYS A 270 20.44 -26.24 -4.47
CA LYS A 270 19.69 -26.23 -3.20
C LYS A 270 18.37 -25.45 -3.37
N LEU A 271 18.42 -24.31 -4.01
CA LEU A 271 17.26 -23.48 -4.33
C LEU A 271 16.23 -24.25 -5.17
N TYR A 272 16.67 -24.87 -6.26
CA TYR A 272 15.81 -25.68 -7.12
C TYR A 272 15.11 -26.81 -6.35
N ARG A 273 15.86 -27.53 -5.52
CA ARG A 273 15.29 -28.58 -4.67
C ARG A 273 14.26 -28.01 -3.72
N HIS A 274 14.56 -26.87 -3.09
CA HIS A 274 13.72 -26.26 -2.07
C HIS A 274 12.43 -25.69 -2.64
N LEU A 275 12.51 -24.89 -3.72
CA LEU A 275 11.38 -24.17 -4.28
C LEU A 275 10.59 -24.96 -5.34
N VAL A 276 11.21 -25.95 -5.99
CA VAL A 276 10.55 -26.65 -7.10
C VAL A 276 10.20 -28.08 -6.72
N THR A 277 11.19 -28.88 -6.26
CA THR A 277 10.93 -30.30 -6.07
C THR A 277 10.36 -30.70 -4.72
N GLN A 278 10.60 -29.91 -3.67
CA GLN A 278 10.12 -30.16 -2.30
C GLN A 278 9.01 -29.22 -1.85
N SER A 279 8.74 -28.18 -2.61
CA SER A 279 7.72 -27.20 -2.26
C SER A 279 6.30 -27.75 -2.47
N ALA A 280 5.39 -27.42 -1.56
CA ALA A 280 3.96 -27.67 -1.72
C ALA A 280 3.34 -26.82 -2.88
N HIS A 281 3.98 -25.72 -3.20
CA HIS A 281 3.63 -24.82 -4.30
C HIS A 281 4.87 -24.59 -5.17
N PRO A 282 5.15 -25.49 -6.14
CA PRO A 282 6.33 -25.38 -7.00
C PRO A 282 6.40 -24.04 -7.70
N VAL A 283 7.58 -23.41 -7.64
CA VAL A 283 7.84 -22.11 -8.28
C VAL A 283 8.43 -22.36 -9.66
N GLU A 284 7.88 -21.73 -10.68
CA GLU A 284 8.49 -21.69 -12.01
C GLU A 284 9.68 -20.74 -11.99
N LEU A 285 10.86 -21.23 -12.33
CA LEU A 285 12.09 -20.42 -12.39
C LEU A 285 12.36 -19.95 -13.81
N ARG A 286 12.53 -18.63 -13.99
CA ARG A 286 12.94 -17.95 -15.22
C ARG A 286 14.42 -17.61 -15.08
N LEU A 287 15.29 -18.37 -15.79
CA LEU A 287 16.72 -18.41 -15.54
C LEU A 287 17.50 -17.60 -16.57
N ASP A 288 18.47 -16.78 -16.11
CA ASP A 288 19.49 -16.23 -16.98
C ASP A 288 20.41 -17.35 -17.56
N GLU A 289 21.28 -17.03 -18.50
CA GLU A 289 22.16 -18.02 -19.14
C GLU A 289 23.06 -18.76 -18.14
N THR A 290 23.54 -18.06 -17.11
CA THR A 290 24.42 -18.65 -16.08
C THR A 290 23.64 -19.63 -15.20
N ALA A 291 22.51 -19.20 -14.67
CA ALA A 291 21.66 -20.06 -13.82
C ALA A 291 21.13 -21.27 -14.60
N GLN A 292 20.77 -21.09 -15.89
CA GLN A 292 20.32 -22.17 -16.78
C GLN A 292 21.39 -23.25 -17.02
N SER A 293 22.66 -22.86 -17.02
CA SER A 293 23.76 -23.84 -17.14
C SER A 293 23.94 -24.71 -15.91
N ILE A 294 23.35 -24.31 -14.74
CA ILE A 294 23.54 -24.99 -13.45
C ILE A 294 22.28 -25.77 -13.04
N ILE A 295 21.09 -25.23 -13.24
CA ILE A 295 19.83 -25.86 -12.84
C ILE A 295 18.81 -25.89 -13.98
N PRO A 296 17.86 -26.84 -14.00
CA PRO A 296 16.77 -26.85 -14.95
C PRO A 296 15.75 -25.73 -14.64
N GLY A 297 15.21 -25.13 -15.69
CA GLY A 297 14.17 -24.08 -15.62
C GLY A 297 13.85 -23.52 -17.01
N THR A 298 12.96 -22.57 -17.06
CA THR A 298 12.61 -21.85 -18.29
C THR A 298 13.64 -20.76 -18.56
N PRO A 299 14.19 -20.62 -19.78
CA PRO A 299 15.02 -19.48 -20.10
C PRO A 299 14.28 -18.18 -19.84
N ALA A 300 14.93 -17.21 -19.19
CA ALA A 300 14.35 -15.90 -18.96
C ALA A 300 14.12 -15.18 -20.28
N GLY A 301 12.92 -14.62 -20.45
CA GLY A 301 12.59 -13.75 -21.56
C GLY A 301 13.13 -12.33 -21.33
N GLU A 302 13.12 -11.52 -22.40
CA GLU A 302 13.65 -10.14 -22.42
C GLU A 302 13.07 -9.24 -21.31
N ARG A 303 11.86 -9.54 -20.83
CA ARG A 303 11.14 -8.72 -19.84
C ARG A 303 10.92 -9.39 -18.51
N ASP A 304 11.46 -10.57 -18.26
CA ASP A 304 11.17 -11.31 -17.04
C ASP A 304 11.75 -10.62 -15.79
N PHE A 305 12.87 -9.91 -15.91
CA PHE A 305 13.44 -9.08 -14.84
C PHE A 305 12.69 -7.75 -14.64
N ASP A 306 11.84 -7.35 -15.58
CA ASP A 306 10.98 -6.15 -15.51
C ASP A 306 9.50 -6.51 -15.27
N THR A 307 9.22 -7.71 -14.76
CA THR A 307 7.84 -8.20 -14.62
C THR A 307 7.47 -8.47 -13.17
N GLU A 308 6.37 -7.87 -12.74
CA GLU A 308 5.65 -8.25 -11.53
C GLU A 308 4.74 -9.43 -11.87
N PHE A 309 5.19 -10.67 -11.62
CA PHE A 309 4.46 -11.88 -12.00
C PHE A 309 3.17 -12.08 -11.21
N LEU A 310 3.19 -11.72 -9.92
CA LEU A 310 2.06 -11.92 -8.98
C LEU A 310 1.61 -13.39 -8.86
N ASP A 311 2.50 -14.31 -9.15
CA ASP A 311 2.28 -15.75 -9.17
C ASP A 311 3.53 -16.51 -8.69
N TYR A 312 3.46 -17.81 -8.63
CA TYR A 312 4.60 -18.69 -8.30
C TYR A 312 5.61 -18.77 -9.47
N VAL A 313 6.08 -17.61 -9.90
CA VAL A 313 7.12 -17.43 -10.94
C VAL A 313 8.19 -16.52 -10.37
N LEU A 314 9.48 -16.87 -10.56
CA LEU A 314 10.63 -16.13 -10.04
C LEU A 314 11.69 -16.02 -11.12
N ALA A 315 12.13 -14.82 -11.46
CA ALA A 315 13.29 -14.57 -12.29
C ALA A 315 14.57 -14.80 -11.45
N VAL A 316 15.54 -15.49 -11.99
CA VAL A 316 16.81 -15.82 -11.28
C VAL A 316 17.98 -15.45 -12.18
N GLY A 317 18.82 -14.56 -11.68
CA GLY A 317 20.05 -14.11 -12.35
C GLY A 317 21.29 -14.30 -11.50
N CYS A 318 22.45 -14.47 -12.16
CA CYS A 318 23.74 -14.58 -11.52
C CYS A 318 24.59 -13.34 -11.76
N VAL A 319 25.08 -12.70 -10.69
CA VAL A 319 25.81 -11.41 -10.76
C VAL A 319 27.21 -11.51 -10.17
N GLU A 320 28.11 -10.62 -10.62
CA GLU A 320 29.48 -10.55 -10.10
C GLU A 320 29.60 -9.57 -8.93
N GLY A 321 29.22 -10.04 -7.74
CA GLY A 321 29.36 -9.29 -6.50
C GLY A 321 28.30 -8.19 -6.31
N PRO A 322 28.42 -7.45 -5.19
CA PRO A 322 27.39 -6.50 -4.76
C PRO A 322 27.22 -5.30 -5.69
N GLU A 323 28.27 -4.86 -6.39
CA GLU A 323 28.19 -3.75 -7.34
C GLU A 323 27.29 -4.08 -8.53
N ALA A 324 27.44 -5.29 -9.07
CA ALA A 324 26.61 -5.76 -10.17
C ALA A 324 25.14 -5.96 -9.73
N ALA A 325 24.92 -6.51 -8.52
CA ALA A 325 23.60 -6.64 -7.94
C ALA A 325 22.90 -5.28 -7.76
N ILE A 326 23.60 -4.28 -7.21
CA ILE A 326 23.07 -2.92 -7.03
C ILE A 326 22.74 -2.27 -8.38
N ALA A 327 23.59 -2.49 -9.40
CA ALA A 327 23.35 -1.95 -10.73
C ALA A 327 22.12 -2.61 -11.39
N ASP A 328 21.98 -3.93 -11.27
CA ASP A 328 20.84 -4.69 -11.76
C ASP A 328 19.53 -4.23 -11.10
N ILE A 329 19.50 -4.15 -9.77
CA ILE A 329 18.38 -3.60 -9.00
C ILE A 329 18.05 -2.18 -9.47
N GLY A 330 19.07 -1.34 -9.69
CA GLY A 330 18.85 0.03 -10.18
C GLY A 330 18.23 0.10 -11.57
N ALA A 331 18.42 -0.93 -12.40
CA ALA A 331 17.87 -1.01 -13.76
C ALA A 331 16.45 -1.58 -13.79
N HIS A 332 16.12 -2.57 -12.95
CA HIS A 332 14.92 -3.39 -13.06
C HIS A 332 13.91 -3.18 -11.93
N SER A 333 14.35 -2.71 -10.75
CA SER A 333 13.46 -2.50 -9.61
C SER A 333 12.48 -1.35 -9.83
N THR A 334 11.29 -1.51 -9.27
CA THR A 334 10.31 -0.42 -9.13
C THR A 334 10.56 0.48 -7.91
N GLY A 335 11.64 0.24 -7.15
CA GLY A 335 11.96 0.98 -5.92
C GLY A 335 11.06 0.65 -4.75
N HIS A 336 10.50 -0.58 -4.69
CA HIS A 336 9.58 -0.99 -3.64
C HIS A 336 10.31 -1.57 -2.42
N SER A 337 10.87 -2.77 -2.53
CA SER A 337 11.49 -3.50 -1.40
C SER A 337 12.60 -4.39 -1.90
N GLU A 338 13.81 -4.18 -1.38
CA GLU A 338 14.99 -4.92 -1.81
C GLU A 338 15.70 -5.53 -0.61
N ALA A 339 16.21 -6.74 -0.75
CA ALA A 339 16.93 -7.41 0.32
C ALA A 339 18.33 -7.87 -0.12
N VAL A 340 19.28 -7.78 0.80
CA VAL A 340 20.57 -8.48 0.69
C VAL A 340 20.69 -9.52 1.80
N ILE A 341 21.17 -10.70 1.44
CA ILE A 341 21.50 -11.77 2.40
C ILE A 341 23.01 -11.92 2.42
N THR A 342 23.63 -11.56 3.53
CA THR A 342 25.08 -11.49 3.67
C THR A 342 25.52 -11.60 5.13
N ARG A 343 26.75 -12.07 5.37
CA ARG A 343 27.43 -11.97 6.66
C ARG A 343 28.49 -10.85 6.67
N ASP A 344 28.72 -10.20 5.54
CA ASP A 344 29.65 -9.07 5.41
C ASP A 344 28.95 -7.75 5.70
N GLU A 345 29.25 -7.17 6.86
CA GLU A 345 28.71 -5.87 7.28
C GLU A 345 29.10 -4.70 6.34
N ALA A 346 30.24 -4.80 5.62
CA ALA A 346 30.61 -3.76 4.66
C ALA A 346 29.72 -3.81 3.43
N VAL A 347 29.39 -5.04 2.95
CA VAL A 347 28.42 -5.25 1.87
C VAL A 347 27.03 -4.78 2.29
N ALA A 348 26.57 -5.14 3.49
CA ALA A 348 25.28 -4.73 4.02
C ALA A 348 25.13 -3.20 4.05
N ARG A 349 26.13 -2.49 4.62
CA ARG A 349 26.13 -1.02 4.64
C ARG A 349 26.15 -0.39 3.25
N LYS A 350 26.96 -0.95 2.34
CA LYS A 350 27.02 -0.47 0.95
C LYS A 350 25.69 -0.65 0.23
N PHE A 351 25.08 -1.83 0.36
CA PHE A 351 23.77 -2.13 -0.21
C PHE A 351 22.71 -1.16 0.29
N CYS A 352 22.60 -0.97 1.61
CA CYS A 352 21.66 -0.01 2.20
C CYS A 352 21.89 1.45 1.77
N ALA A 353 23.14 1.83 1.50
CA ALA A 353 23.46 3.19 1.07
C ALA A 353 23.22 3.45 -0.42
N CYS A 354 23.31 2.42 -1.26
CA CYS A 354 23.29 2.56 -2.72
C CYS A 354 21.94 2.16 -3.34
N VAL A 355 21.18 1.26 -2.69
CA VAL A 355 19.86 0.85 -3.20
C VAL A 355 18.82 1.90 -2.85
N ASP A 356 18.22 2.50 -3.87
CA ASP A 356 17.25 3.60 -3.73
C ASP A 356 15.80 3.08 -3.79
N SER A 357 15.44 2.22 -2.83
CA SER A 357 14.09 1.67 -2.69
C SER A 357 13.40 2.15 -1.41
N ALA A 358 12.07 2.02 -1.36
CA ALA A 358 11.28 2.48 -0.22
C ALA A 358 11.60 1.70 1.06
N ALA A 359 11.93 0.40 0.93
CA ALA A 359 12.41 -0.43 2.03
C ALA A 359 13.63 -1.24 1.59
N VAL A 360 14.67 -1.26 2.40
CA VAL A 360 15.90 -2.00 2.15
C VAL A 360 16.19 -2.90 3.34
N TYR A 361 16.36 -4.19 3.09
CA TYR A 361 16.49 -5.23 4.09
C TYR A 361 17.88 -5.86 4.09
N VAL A 362 18.34 -6.19 5.27
CA VAL A 362 19.52 -7.02 5.49
C VAL A 362 19.06 -8.28 6.23
N ASN A 363 19.25 -9.46 5.62
CA ASN A 363 18.92 -10.75 6.19
C ASN A 363 17.44 -10.89 6.63
N ALA A 364 16.54 -10.29 5.90
CA ALA A 364 15.09 -10.36 6.15
C ALA A 364 14.30 -10.39 4.85
N SER A 365 13.11 -10.94 4.91
CA SER A 365 12.17 -11.05 3.76
C SER A 365 11.58 -9.70 3.39
N THR A 366 11.39 -9.45 2.10
CA THR A 366 10.68 -8.27 1.58
C THR A 366 9.21 -8.22 2.02
N ARG A 367 8.64 -9.37 2.47
CA ARG A 367 7.28 -9.49 2.98
C ARG A 367 7.00 -8.63 4.22
N PHE A 368 8.01 -8.17 4.93
CA PHE A 368 7.85 -7.22 6.03
C PHE A 368 7.49 -5.80 5.60
N THR A 369 7.51 -5.44 4.32
CA THR A 369 7.02 -4.15 3.85
C THR A 369 5.48 -4.11 3.90
N ASP A 370 4.94 -3.93 5.09
CA ASP A 370 3.52 -3.97 5.41
C ASP A 370 3.24 -3.01 6.57
N GLY A 371 2.11 -2.32 6.55
CA GLY A 371 1.77 -1.35 7.59
C GLY A 371 1.59 -1.98 8.98
N GLY A 372 1.10 -3.21 9.07
CA GLY A 372 0.99 -3.95 10.32
C GLY A 372 2.35 -4.31 10.88
N GLU A 373 3.23 -4.88 10.04
CA GLU A 373 4.59 -5.28 10.41
C GLU A 373 5.47 -4.07 10.80
N PHE A 374 5.24 -2.90 10.18
CA PHE A 374 5.96 -1.66 10.52
C PHE A 374 5.38 -0.93 11.74
N GLY A 375 4.37 -1.51 12.40
CA GLY A 375 3.74 -0.92 13.59
C GLY A 375 2.83 0.27 13.27
N LEU A 376 2.41 0.44 12.03
CA LEU A 376 1.49 1.50 11.61
C LEU A 376 0.02 1.10 11.81
N GLY A 377 -0.25 -0.15 12.18
CA GLY A 377 -1.58 -0.73 12.39
C GLY A 377 -2.29 -1.10 11.10
N CYS A 378 -2.67 -0.11 10.32
CA CYS A 378 -3.25 -0.27 8.97
C CYS A 378 -2.46 0.54 7.96
N GLU A 379 -2.65 0.25 6.66
CA GLU A 379 -2.03 1.04 5.61
C GLU A 379 -3.01 1.43 4.49
N MET A 380 -2.80 2.61 3.94
CA MET A 380 -3.47 3.07 2.72
C MET A 380 -2.80 2.49 1.45
N GLY A 381 -1.65 1.86 1.59
CA GLY A 381 -0.83 1.27 0.55
C GLY A 381 0.64 1.58 0.70
N ILE A 382 1.45 1.09 -0.22
CA ILE A 382 2.89 1.26 -0.21
C ILE A 382 3.27 2.18 -1.39
N SER A 383 3.91 3.30 -1.08
CA SER A 383 4.37 4.26 -2.08
C SER A 383 5.85 4.07 -2.40
N THR A 384 6.20 4.10 -3.67
CA THR A 384 7.59 4.06 -4.14
C THR A 384 8.12 5.44 -4.53
N GLN A 385 7.27 6.48 -4.51
CA GLN A 385 7.69 7.84 -4.84
C GLN A 385 8.51 8.48 -3.71
N LYS A 386 9.28 9.51 -4.04
CA LYS A 386 10.16 10.20 -3.08
C LYS A 386 9.50 11.36 -2.35
N LEU A 387 8.50 11.99 -2.96
CA LEU A 387 7.83 13.15 -2.39
C LEU A 387 6.69 12.73 -1.46
N HIS A 388 6.65 13.34 -0.29
CA HIS A 388 5.71 13.21 0.80
C HIS A 388 5.74 11.82 1.46
N ALA A 389 5.09 10.80 0.88
CA ALA A 389 5.03 9.45 1.45
C ALA A 389 5.90 8.47 0.66
N ARG A 390 6.71 7.67 1.35
CA ARG A 390 7.52 6.60 0.77
C ARG A 390 7.50 5.38 1.69
N GLY A 391 7.22 4.20 1.13
CA GLY A 391 6.97 2.98 1.90
C GLY A 391 5.51 2.83 2.31
N PRO A 392 5.20 2.00 3.31
CA PRO A 392 3.85 1.84 3.83
C PRO A 392 3.27 3.17 4.34
N MET A 393 2.05 3.50 3.89
CA MET A 393 1.37 4.76 4.23
C MET A 393 0.36 4.52 5.35
N GLY A 394 0.70 4.89 6.56
CA GLY A 394 -0.20 4.91 7.70
C GLY A 394 -0.90 6.26 7.89
N LEU A 395 -1.31 6.54 9.13
CA LEU A 395 -2.03 7.76 9.47
C LEU A 395 -1.20 9.04 9.27
N ARG A 396 0.11 8.98 9.51
CA ARG A 396 1.00 10.15 9.40
C ARG A 396 1.11 10.65 7.97
N GLU A 397 1.16 9.73 7.01
CA GLU A 397 1.28 10.02 5.58
C GLU A 397 -0.01 10.64 5.01
N LEU A 398 -1.13 10.54 5.74
CA LEU A 398 -2.40 11.23 5.43
C LEU A 398 -2.51 12.62 6.08
N THR A 399 -1.41 13.13 6.65
CA THR A 399 -1.32 14.49 7.19
C THR A 399 -0.26 15.30 6.46
N THR A 400 -0.37 16.62 6.57
CA THR A 400 0.66 17.57 6.22
C THR A 400 0.98 18.44 7.43
N TYR A 401 1.60 19.58 7.27
CA TYR A 401 1.89 20.49 8.37
C TYR A 401 1.61 21.93 7.99
N HIS A 402 1.41 22.77 9.01
CA HIS A 402 1.47 24.22 8.90
C HIS A 402 2.35 24.81 10.01
N TYR A 403 2.72 26.07 9.87
CA TYR A 403 3.46 26.77 10.90
C TYR A 403 2.51 27.62 11.74
N ILE A 404 2.59 27.47 13.08
CA ILE A 404 1.97 28.36 14.05
C ILE A 404 3.07 29.25 14.60
N VAL A 405 2.96 30.57 14.34
CA VAL A 405 3.92 31.57 14.79
C VAL A 405 3.28 32.43 15.87
N ARG A 406 3.86 32.41 17.07
CA ARG A 406 3.38 33.17 18.22
C ARG A 406 4.38 34.24 18.60
N GLY A 407 3.91 35.50 18.62
CA GLY A 407 4.70 36.66 18.99
C GLY A 407 3.94 37.57 19.96
N ASN A 408 4.62 38.62 20.40
CA ASN A 408 4.08 39.70 21.22
C ASN A 408 4.47 41.07 20.60
N GLY A 409 3.88 41.35 19.42
CA GLY A 409 4.19 42.59 18.70
C GLY A 409 5.49 42.57 17.89
N HIS A 410 6.03 41.40 17.57
CA HIS A 410 7.24 41.27 16.74
C HIS A 410 7.02 41.85 15.35
N ILE A 411 8.00 42.62 14.88
CA ILE A 411 8.06 43.19 13.51
C ILE A 411 9.41 42.82 12.90
N ARG A 412 9.46 42.75 11.57
CA ARG A 412 10.69 42.48 10.83
C ARG A 412 11.26 43.77 10.26
#